data_e07df18ae9d4352ff4c6ba00c302541a
#
_entry.id   e07df18ae9d4352ff4c6ba00c302541a
#
_cell.length_a   1.000
_cell.length_b   1.000
_cell.length_c   1.000
_cell.angle_alpha   90.00
_cell.angle_beta   90.00
_cell.angle_gamma   90.00
#
_symmetry.space_group_name_H-M   'P 1'
#
loop_
_entity.id
_entity.type
_entity.pdbx_description
1 polymer ?
#
loop_
_entity_poly.entity_id
_entity_poly.type
_entity_poly.pdbx_seq_one_letter_code
_entity_poly.pdbx_strand_id
1 'polypeptide(L)'
;MQNRMISLERNTNETQIDLTLDLDGTGRYEVDTGCGFLNHMLELFARHGRFDLVLTCHGDVQVDYHHTTEDVGIALGQAFARALGDMRGIQRYGSFYLPMDEALILCAVDLSGRCTLNWDVHCSTEKVGDFDVECAKEFWLGLARSVPATVHFVQFAGENTHHILEACFKGAGHALGAAVKIDEAHKDEIPSTKGLLV
;
A
#
# COMPACT_ATOMS: atom_id res chain seq x y z
N MET A 1 20.91 -0.14 13.84
CA MET A 1 19.60 0.13 13.18
C MET A 1 18.84 -1.17 13.11
N GLN A 2 17.57 -1.16 13.40
CA GLN A 2 16.71 -2.34 13.24
C GLN A 2 16.63 -2.65 11.73
N ASN A 3 16.75 -3.91 11.35
CA ASN A 3 16.55 -4.31 9.96
C ASN A 3 15.06 -4.18 9.64
N ARG A 4 14.69 -3.33 8.67
CA ARG A 4 13.30 -3.11 8.25
C ARG A 4 12.97 -3.84 6.93
N MET A 5 13.75 -4.88 6.63
CA MET A 5 13.47 -5.83 5.56
C MET A 5 12.79 -7.07 6.16
N ILE A 6 11.66 -7.46 5.59
CA ILE A 6 10.84 -8.59 6.02
C ILE A 6 10.53 -9.48 4.83
N SER A 7 10.69 -10.79 5.01
CA SER A 7 10.11 -11.79 4.12
C SER A 7 8.98 -12.51 4.83
N LEU A 8 7.90 -12.79 4.12
CA LEU A 8 6.76 -13.56 4.62
C LEU A 8 6.15 -14.43 3.51
N GLU A 9 5.60 -15.54 3.95
CA GLU A 9 4.73 -16.39 3.16
C GLU A 9 3.31 -16.30 3.73
N ARG A 10 2.30 -16.25 2.86
CA ARG A 10 0.88 -16.32 3.23
C ARG A 10 0.17 -17.23 2.26
N ASN A 11 -0.29 -18.36 2.77
CA ASN A 11 -0.94 -19.40 1.98
C ASN A 11 -2.35 -19.64 2.51
N THR A 12 -3.32 -19.59 1.59
CA THR A 12 -4.72 -19.97 1.80
C THR A 12 -5.11 -21.07 0.81
N ASN A 13 -6.38 -21.45 0.77
CA ASN A 13 -6.88 -22.33 -0.28
C ASN A 13 -7.06 -21.61 -1.62
N GLU A 14 -7.05 -20.27 -1.63
CA GLU A 14 -7.34 -19.41 -2.77
C GLU A 14 -6.06 -18.78 -3.34
N THR A 15 -5.08 -18.49 -2.48
CA THR A 15 -3.85 -17.78 -2.87
C THR A 15 -2.61 -18.37 -2.20
N GLN A 16 -1.47 -18.30 -2.89
CA GLN A 16 -0.13 -18.59 -2.36
C GLN A 16 0.75 -17.39 -2.63
N ILE A 17 1.21 -16.72 -1.58
CA ILE A 17 1.93 -15.45 -1.67
C ILE A 17 3.30 -15.58 -1.00
N ASP A 18 4.34 -15.24 -1.73
CA ASP A 18 5.69 -15.01 -1.25
C ASP A 18 6.03 -13.53 -1.42
N LEU A 19 6.43 -12.87 -0.32
CA LEU A 19 6.66 -11.43 -0.33
C LEU A 19 7.94 -11.08 0.46
N THR A 20 8.78 -10.23 -0.11
CA THR A 20 9.86 -9.54 0.59
C THR A 20 9.71 -8.04 0.41
N LEU A 21 9.69 -7.30 1.52
CA LEU A 21 9.58 -5.85 1.57
C LEU A 21 10.75 -5.27 2.36
N ASP A 22 11.43 -4.26 1.79
CA ASP A 22 12.40 -3.42 2.49
C ASP A 22 11.90 -1.97 2.51
N LEU A 23 11.65 -1.44 3.72
CA LEU A 23 11.19 -0.06 3.91
C LEU A 23 12.30 0.97 3.64
N ASP A 24 13.57 0.58 3.74
CA ASP A 24 14.76 1.42 3.50
C ASP A 24 15.35 1.17 2.11
N GLY A 25 14.54 0.68 1.19
CA GLY A 25 14.91 0.35 -0.17
C GLY A 25 15.21 1.54 -1.08
N THR A 26 15.35 1.25 -2.35
CA THR A 26 15.66 2.24 -3.41
C THR A 26 14.57 2.34 -4.47
N GLY A 27 13.47 1.60 -4.31
CA GLY A 27 12.37 1.50 -5.24
C GLY A 27 12.58 0.45 -6.34
N ARG A 28 13.29 -0.66 -6.01
CA ARG A 28 13.39 -1.83 -6.89
C ARG A 28 12.16 -2.69 -6.68
N TYR A 29 11.72 -3.33 -7.74
CA TYR A 29 10.56 -4.20 -7.68
C TYR A 29 10.70 -5.39 -8.62
N GLU A 30 10.11 -6.51 -8.20
CA GLU A 30 9.85 -7.70 -9.00
C GLU A 30 8.50 -8.22 -8.54
N VAL A 31 7.46 -8.08 -9.39
CA VAL A 31 6.08 -8.36 -9.01
C VAL A 31 5.42 -9.24 -10.05
N ASP A 32 4.86 -10.36 -9.60
CA ASP A 32 4.02 -11.24 -10.40
C ASP A 32 2.84 -11.76 -9.56
N THR A 33 1.65 -11.23 -9.85
CA THR A 33 0.40 -11.62 -9.19
C THR A 33 -0.54 -12.42 -10.10
N GLY A 34 -0.13 -12.65 -11.35
CA GLY A 34 -1.03 -13.17 -12.38
C GLY A 34 -2.03 -12.15 -12.93
N CYS A 35 -2.08 -10.93 -12.36
CA CYS A 35 -2.92 -9.81 -12.80
C CYS A 35 -2.05 -8.64 -13.27
N GLY A 36 -1.98 -8.39 -14.58
CA GLY A 36 -1.08 -7.40 -15.16
C GLY A 36 -1.32 -5.97 -14.65
N PHE A 37 -2.58 -5.58 -14.45
CA PHE A 37 -2.89 -4.25 -13.92
C PHE A 37 -2.44 -4.09 -12.46
N LEU A 38 -2.68 -5.11 -11.62
CA LEU A 38 -2.23 -5.09 -10.22
C LEU A 38 -0.70 -5.08 -10.13
N ASN A 39 0.01 -5.86 -10.97
CA ASN A 39 1.47 -5.82 -11.05
C ASN A 39 1.95 -4.40 -11.29
N HIS A 40 1.41 -3.74 -12.33
CA HIS A 40 1.76 -2.36 -12.67
C HIS A 40 1.50 -1.40 -11.50
N MET A 41 0.37 -1.50 -10.81
CA MET A 41 0.06 -0.66 -9.64
C MET A 41 1.05 -0.85 -8.49
N LEU A 42 1.45 -2.08 -8.20
CA LEU A 42 2.41 -2.42 -7.14
C LEU A 42 3.84 -1.97 -7.47
N GLU A 43 4.25 -2.08 -8.74
CA GLU A 43 5.53 -1.56 -9.24
C GLU A 43 5.61 -0.03 -9.05
N LEU A 44 4.54 0.69 -9.40
CA LEU A 44 4.45 2.14 -9.17
C LEU A 44 4.48 2.48 -7.68
N PHE A 45 3.72 1.76 -6.86
CA PHE A 45 3.72 1.92 -5.41
C PHE A 45 5.12 1.76 -4.82
N ALA A 46 5.81 0.67 -5.14
CA ALA A 46 7.16 0.40 -4.68
C ALA A 46 8.16 1.47 -5.15
N ARG A 47 8.11 1.83 -6.43
CA ARG A 47 9.00 2.83 -7.03
C ARG A 47 8.86 4.20 -6.39
N HIS A 48 7.63 4.66 -6.22
CA HIS A 48 7.33 5.99 -5.67
C HIS A 48 7.49 6.07 -4.15
N GLY A 49 7.25 4.94 -3.43
CA GLY A 49 7.50 4.81 -2.00
C GLY A 49 8.97 4.62 -1.64
N ARG A 50 9.83 4.31 -2.63
CA ARG A 50 11.24 3.91 -2.44
C ARG A 50 11.39 2.60 -1.67
N PHE A 51 10.38 1.77 -1.65
CA PHE A 51 10.43 0.42 -1.10
C PHE A 51 11.12 -0.52 -2.09
N ASP A 52 11.92 -1.48 -1.60
CA ASP A 52 12.27 -2.62 -2.43
C ASP A 52 11.22 -3.71 -2.19
N LEU A 53 10.57 -4.18 -3.26
CA LEU A 53 9.46 -5.14 -3.20
C LEU A 53 9.70 -6.30 -4.18
N VAL A 54 9.77 -7.51 -3.63
CA VAL A 54 9.68 -8.75 -4.39
C VAL A 54 8.37 -9.44 -3.98
N LEU A 55 7.48 -9.74 -4.92
CA LEU A 55 6.18 -10.32 -4.63
C LEU A 55 5.77 -11.28 -5.73
N THR A 56 5.44 -12.51 -5.35
CA THR A 56 4.76 -13.47 -6.22
C THR A 56 3.45 -13.90 -5.57
N CYS A 57 2.40 -14.04 -6.36
CA CYS A 57 1.12 -14.56 -5.93
C CYS A 57 0.58 -15.53 -6.98
N HIS A 58 0.27 -16.75 -6.55
CA HIS A 58 -0.48 -17.73 -7.33
C HIS A 58 -1.89 -17.84 -6.76
N GLY A 59 -2.82 -17.08 -7.35
CA GLY A 59 -4.23 -17.06 -6.93
C GLY A 59 -5.14 -17.82 -7.90
N ASP A 60 -6.39 -17.97 -7.51
CA ASP A 60 -7.46 -18.60 -8.27
C ASP A 60 -8.05 -17.63 -9.34
N VAL A 61 -7.18 -17.01 -10.14
CA VAL A 61 -7.51 -15.97 -11.14
C VAL A 61 -8.51 -16.41 -12.20
N GLN A 62 -8.79 -17.72 -12.31
CA GLN A 62 -9.86 -18.26 -13.16
C GLN A 62 -11.27 -17.95 -12.61
N VAL A 63 -11.40 -17.59 -11.32
CA VAL A 63 -12.63 -17.08 -10.70
C VAL A 63 -12.78 -15.61 -11.06
N ASP A 64 -11.89 -14.77 -10.49
CA ASP A 64 -11.68 -13.36 -10.78
C ASP A 64 -10.38 -12.91 -10.08
N TYR A 65 -10.14 -11.59 -9.99
CA TYR A 65 -8.96 -11.06 -9.29
C TYR A 65 -9.22 -10.63 -7.85
N HIS A 66 -10.41 -10.86 -7.29
CA HIS A 66 -10.79 -10.39 -5.96
C HIS A 66 -9.88 -10.98 -4.87
N HIS A 67 -9.84 -12.32 -4.76
CA HIS A 67 -9.05 -13.01 -3.74
C HIS A 67 -7.55 -12.68 -3.84
N THR A 68 -7.01 -12.69 -5.07
CA THR A 68 -5.62 -12.29 -5.32
C THR A 68 -5.34 -10.88 -4.82
N THR A 69 -6.21 -9.93 -5.14
CA THR A 69 -6.00 -8.51 -4.85
C THR A 69 -6.14 -8.22 -3.35
N GLU A 70 -7.17 -8.75 -2.69
CA GLU A 70 -7.37 -8.59 -1.24
C GLU A 70 -6.21 -9.22 -0.46
N ASP A 71 -5.86 -10.48 -0.79
CA ASP A 71 -4.83 -11.23 -0.09
C ASP A 71 -3.43 -10.63 -0.25
N VAL A 72 -3.10 -10.09 -1.43
CA VAL A 72 -1.87 -9.33 -1.65
C VAL A 72 -1.87 -8.06 -0.78
N GLY A 73 -3.00 -7.35 -0.69
CA GLY A 73 -3.15 -6.19 0.22
C GLY A 73 -2.90 -6.57 1.68
N ILE A 74 -3.48 -7.68 2.15
CA ILE A 74 -3.28 -8.23 3.49
C ILE A 74 -1.82 -8.58 3.73
N ALA A 75 -1.19 -9.33 2.81
CA ALA A 75 0.21 -9.74 2.93
C ALA A 75 1.15 -8.54 2.99
N LEU A 76 0.96 -7.56 2.12
CA LEU A 76 1.75 -6.34 2.11
C LEU A 76 1.57 -5.54 3.40
N GLY A 77 0.35 -5.39 3.91
CA GLY A 77 0.08 -4.75 5.20
C GLY A 77 0.76 -5.46 6.37
N GLN A 78 0.74 -6.79 6.39
CA GLN A 78 1.45 -7.60 7.40
C GLN A 78 2.97 -7.40 7.32
N ALA A 79 3.55 -7.30 6.12
CA ALA A 79 4.97 -7.02 5.93
C ALA A 79 5.33 -5.64 6.47
N PHE A 80 4.53 -4.61 6.16
CA PHE A 80 4.70 -3.27 6.73
C PHE A 80 4.64 -3.29 8.26
N ALA A 81 3.64 -3.94 8.85
CA ALA A 81 3.49 -4.02 10.30
C ALA A 81 4.71 -4.67 10.97
N ARG A 82 5.23 -5.77 10.40
CA ARG A 82 6.42 -6.46 10.92
C ARG A 82 7.69 -5.62 10.75
N ALA A 83 7.85 -4.94 9.61
CA ALA A 83 9.01 -4.10 9.33
C ALA A 83 9.05 -2.84 10.21
N LEU A 84 7.89 -2.28 10.54
CA LEU A 84 7.75 -1.12 11.43
C LEU A 84 8.03 -1.45 12.91
N GLY A 85 7.85 -2.70 13.32
CA GLY A 85 8.07 -3.12 14.70
C GLY A 85 7.28 -2.30 15.71
N ASP A 86 7.96 -1.66 16.66
CA ASP A 86 7.33 -0.81 17.68
C ASP A 86 7.09 0.64 17.24
N MET A 87 7.33 0.94 15.95
CA MET A 87 7.11 2.25 15.32
C MET A 87 7.92 3.40 15.95
N ARG A 88 9.07 3.11 16.60
CA ARG A 88 9.95 4.15 17.13
C ARG A 88 10.61 4.93 16.02
N GLY A 89 10.73 6.23 16.23
CA GLY A 89 11.46 7.15 15.35
C GLY A 89 10.83 7.37 13.99
N ILE A 90 9.67 6.80 13.67
CA ILE A 90 9.02 7.05 12.37
C ILE A 90 8.39 8.46 12.33
N GLN A 91 8.24 9.02 11.13
CA GLN A 91 7.51 10.28 10.94
C GLN A 91 6.00 10.12 11.25
N ARG A 92 5.48 8.90 11.18
CA ARG A 92 4.10 8.51 11.47
C ARG A 92 3.08 9.01 10.45
N TYR A 93 3.17 10.27 10.02
CA TYR A 93 2.24 10.87 9.07
C TYR A 93 2.88 11.06 7.71
N GLY A 94 2.12 10.82 6.67
CA GLY A 94 2.49 11.16 5.31
C GLY A 94 1.27 11.56 4.50
N SER A 95 1.45 12.52 3.61
CA SER A 95 0.41 12.91 2.67
C SER A 95 1.02 13.38 1.36
N PHE A 96 0.31 13.13 0.27
CA PHE A 96 0.75 13.55 -1.05
C PHE A 96 -0.45 13.86 -1.93
N TYR A 97 -0.40 15.02 -2.61
CA TYR A 97 -1.29 15.34 -3.71
C TYR A 97 -0.65 14.86 -5.00
N LEU A 98 -1.19 13.84 -5.61
CA LEU A 98 -0.65 13.28 -6.84
C LEU A 98 -1.47 13.70 -8.05
N PRO A 99 -0.90 14.53 -8.94
CA PRO A 99 -1.47 14.78 -10.26
C PRO A 99 -1.05 13.66 -11.23
N MET A 100 -2.00 13.15 -11.99
CA MET A 100 -1.79 12.22 -13.10
C MET A 100 -2.65 12.67 -14.27
N ASP A 101 -2.07 13.43 -15.19
CA ASP A 101 -2.76 14.13 -16.26
C ASP A 101 -3.96 14.94 -15.73
N GLU A 102 -5.20 14.57 -16.05
CA GLU A 102 -6.41 15.23 -15.59
C GLU A 102 -6.85 14.79 -14.17
N ALA A 103 -6.27 13.70 -13.63
CA ALA A 103 -6.61 13.20 -12.31
C ALA A 103 -5.76 13.89 -11.22
N LEU A 104 -6.38 14.17 -10.09
CA LEU A 104 -5.73 14.69 -8.89
C LEU A 104 -6.27 13.98 -7.67
N ILE A 105 -5.42 13.20 -6.99
CA ILE A 105 -5.76 12.43 -5.81
C ILE A 105 -4.93 12.89 -4.61
N LEU A 106 -5.57 13.13 -3.45
CA LEU A 106 -4.90 13.20 -2.16
C LEU A 106 -4.81 11.79 -1.57
N CYS A 107 -3.62 11.40 -1.18
CA CYS A 107 -3.38 10.23 -0.32
C CYS A 107 -2.83 10.71 1.01
N ALA A 108 -3.45 10.32 2.15
CA ALA A 108 -2.98 10.67 3.48
C ALA A 108 -2.99 9.45 4.40
N VAL A 109 -1.92 9.30 5.19
CA VAL A 109 -1.69 8.14 6.06
C VAL A 109 -1.33 8.60 7.47
N ASP A 110 -1.92 7.95 8.48
CA ASP A 110 -1.48 7.98 9.88
C ASP A 110 -1.23 6.52 10.34
N LEU A 111 0.02 6.20 10.65
CA LEU A 111 0.41 4.92 11.24
C LEU A 111 0.04 4.94 12.72
N SER A 112 -1.26 4.90 13.00
CA SER A 112 -1.84 5.21 14.32
C SER A 112 -2.07 4.00 15.21
N GLY A 113 -1.90 2.77 14.69
CA GLY A 113 -2.35 1.56 15.35
C GLY A 113 -3.84 1.25 15.15
N ARG A 114 -4.59 2.11 14.47
CA ARG A 114 -6.05 1.96 14.22
C ARG A 114 -6.34 1.81 12.74
N CYS A 115 -7.17 0.83 12.43
CA CYS A 115 -7.58 0.46 11.08
C CYS A 115 -8.71 1.35 10.58
N THR A 116 -8.46 2.18 9.57
CA THR A 116 -9.51 2.97 8.89
C THR A 116 -9.12 3.19 7.44
N LEU A 117 -10.01 2.87 6.52
CA LEU A 117 -9.91 3.29 5.13
C LEU A 117 -11.05 4.27 4.81
N ASN A 118 -10.71 5.48 4.40
CA ASN A 118 -11.63 6.39 3.74
C ASN A 118 -11.34 6.37 2.23
N TRP A 119 -12.31 5.90 1.48
CA TRP A 119 -12.22 5.75 0.03
C TRP A 119 -13.24 6.66 -0.65
N ASP A 120 -12.85 7.89 -0.94
CA ASP A 120 -13.63 8.87 -1.69
C ASP A 120 -13.05 8.99 -3.11
N VAL A 121 -13.15 7.88 -3.85
CA VAL A 121 -12.65 7.73 -5.22
C VAL A 121 -13.79 7.18 -6.09
N HIS A 122 -14.06 7.87 -7.19
CA HIS A 122 -15.13 7.57 -8.13
C HIS A 122 -14.57 7.29 -9.51
N CYS A 123 -14.82 6.11 -10.02
CA CYS A 123 -14.40 5.67 -11.33
C CYS A 123 -15.61 5.56 -12.26
N SER A 124 -15.44 5.99 -13.51
CA SER A 124 -16.53 5.99 -14.51
C SER A 124 -16.71 4.64 -15.22
N THR A 125 -15.73 3.72 -15.08
CA THR A 125 -15.76 2.39 -15.68
C THR A 125 -15.69 1.30 -14.63
N GLU A 126 -16.26 0.13 -14.90
CA GLU A 126 -16.22 -1.01 -14.00
C GLU A 126 -14.91 -1.79 -14.10
N LYS A 127 -14.18 -1.66 -15.23
CA LYS A 127 -12.92 -2.38 -15.50
C LYS A 127 -11.85 -1.48 -16.12
N VAL A 128 -10.59 -1.86 -15.85
CA VAL A 128 -9.42 -1.40 -16.60
C VAL A 128 -8.72 -2.64 -17.14
N GLY A 129 -8.78 -2.86 -18.45
CA GLY A 129 -8.41 -4.14 -19.03
C GLY A 129 -9.35 -5.25 -18.53
N ASP A 130 -8.81 -6.27 -17.91
CA ASP A 130 -9.55 -7.36 -17.26
C ASP A 130 -9.71 -7.19 -15.74
N PHE A 131 -9.09 -6.16 -15.14
CA PHE A 131 -9.13 -5.87 -13.72
C PHE A 131 -10.44 -5.14 -13.33
N ASP A 132 -11.18 -5.69 -12.37
CA ASP A 132 -12.36 -5.05 -11.79
C ASP A 132 -11.94 -3.92 -10.86
N VAL A 133 -12.47 -2.71 -11.11
CA VAL A 133 -12.08 -1.47 -10.40
C VAL A 133 -12.37 -1.54 -8.90
N GLU A 134 -13.42 -2.25 -8.50
CA GLU A 134 -13.76 -2.46 -7.09
C GLU A 134 -12.65 -3.16 -6.30
N CYS A 135 -11.87 -4.05 -6.92
CA CYS A 135 -10.75 -4.74 -6.30
C CYS A 135 -9.67 -3.77 -5.78
N ALA A 136 -9.52 -2.59 -6.37
CA ALA A 136 -8.57 -1.59 -5.87
C ALA A 136 -8.91 -1.14 -4.45
N LYS A 137 -10.20 -0.98 -4.11
CA LYS A 137 -10.64 -0.66 -2.75
C LYS A 137 -10.38 -1.81 -1.80
N GLU A 138 -10.61 -3.06 -2.22
CA GLU A 138 -10.37 -4.25 -1.39
C GLU A 138 -8.89 -4.42 -1.07
N PHE A 139 -7.99 -4.15 -2.03
CA PHE A 139 -6.55 -4.09 -1.78
C PHE A 139 -6.20 -3.13 -0.63
N TRP A 140 -6.67 -1.89 -0.71
CA TRP A 140 -6.37 -0.88 0.31
C TRP A 140 -7.02 -1.18 1.64
N LEU A 141 -8.20 -1.81 1.66
CA LEU A 141 -8.87 -2.26 2.86
C LEU A 141 -8.09 -3.38 3.54
N GLY A 142 -7.63 -4.39 2.78
CA GLY A 142 -6.77 -5.46 3.25
C GLY A 142 -5.46 -4.93 3.85
N LEU A 143 -4.79 -4.01 3.15
CA LEU A 143 -3.57 -3.37 3.62
C LEU A 143 -3.81 -2.56 4.90
N ALA A 144 -4.78 -1.65 4.92
CA ALA A 144 -5.05 -0.79 6.07
C ALA A 144 -5.42 -1.57 7.34
N ARG A 145 -6.15 -2.68 7.20
CA ARG A 145 -6.47 -3.59 8.31
C ARG A 145 -5.25 -4.31 8.87
N SER A 146 -4.27 -4.61 8.01
CA SER A 146 -3.11 -5.45 8.35
C SER A 146 -1.93 -4.64 8.88
N VAL A 147 -1.76 -3.38 8.47
CA VAL A 147 -0.71 -2.47 8.96
C VAL A 147 -1.19 -1.53 10.09
N PRO A 148 -2.29 -1.77 10.75
CA PRO A 148 -3.10 -0.85 11.57
C PRO A 148 -2.86 0.64 11.27
N ALA A 149 -3.34 1.09 10.12
CA ALA A 149 -3.17 2.46 9.64
C ALA A 149 -4.52 3.11 9.32
N THR A 150 -4.58 4.42 9.47
CA THR A 150 -5.64 5.24 8.89
C THR A 150 -5.16 5.70 7.52
N VAL A 151 -5.92 5.37 6.48
CA VAL A 151 -5.60 5.71 5.09
C VAL A 151 -6.77 6.46 4.46
N HIS A 152 -6.51 7.59 3.85
CA HIS A 152 -7.48 8.39 3.12
C HIS A 152 -7.08 8.55 1.67
N PHE A 153 -8.03 8.30 0.77
CA PHE A 153 -7.97 8.69 -0.63
C PHE A 153 -9.12 9.65 -0.90
N VAL A 154 -8.79 10.82 -1.45
CA VAL A 154 -9.79 11.85 -1.82
C VAL A 154 -9.51 12.30 -3.24
N GLN A 155 -10.48 12.11 -4.11
CA GLN A 155 -10.41 12.54 -5.51
C GLN A 155 -10.87 13.99 -5.65
N PHE A 156 -9.99 14.84 -6.17
CA PHE A 156 -10.31 16.24 -6.50
C PHE A 156 -10.71 16.42 -7.96
N ALA A 157 -10.12 15.61 -8.85
CA ALA A 157 -10.39 15.59 -10.28
C ALA A 157 -10.03 14.23 -10.87
N GLY A 158 -10.50 13.93 -12.08
CA GLY A 158 -10.16 12.74 -12.86
C GLY A 158 -11.38 12.16 -13.57
N GLU A 159 -11.15 11.72 -14.81
CA GLU A 159 -12.17 11.09 -15.65
C GLU A 159 -11.71 9.69 -16.12
N ASN A 160 -10.41 9.53 -16.41
CA ASN A 160 -9.83 8.27 -16.82
C ASN A 160 -9.58 7.37 -15.59
N THR A 161 -10.28 6.25 -15.51
CA THR A 161 -10.19 5.31 -14.39
C THR A 161 -8.77 4.79 -14.16
N HIS A 162 -7.99 4.53 -15.23
CA HIS A 162 -6.59 4.11 -15.11
C HIS A 162 -5.76 5.21 -14.40
N HIS A 163 -5.88 6.48 -14.83
CA HIS A 163 -5.16 7.60 -14.23
C HIS A 163 -5.54 7.81 -12.77
N ILE A 164 -6.83 7.67 -12.43
CA ILE A 164 -7.34 7.77 -11.05
C ILE A 164 -6.71 6.70 -10.17
N LEU A 165 -6.76 5.42 -10.57
CA LEU A 165 -6.20 4.32 -9.79
C LEU A 165 -4.67 4.40 -9.69
N GLU A 166 -3.99 4.71 -10.80
CA GLU A 166 -2.55 4.92 -10.81
C GLU A 166 -2.14 6.06 -9.85
N ALA A 167 -2.90 7.16 -9.83
CA ALA A 167 -2.69 8.25 -8.90
C ALA A 167 -2.86 7.81 -7.43
N CYS A 168 -3.80 6.91 -7.14
CA CYS A 168 -3.96 6.33 -5.80
C CYS A 168 -2.71 5.55 -5.38
N PHE A 169 -2.21 4.64 -6.22
CA PHE A 169 -1.06 3.80 -5.87
C PHE A 169 0.25 4.58 -5.78
N LYS A 170 0.54 5.49 -6.71
CA LYS A 170 1.70 6.38 -6.64
C LYS A 170 1.64 7.30 -5.42
N GLY A 171 0.48 7.93 -5.20
CA GLY A 171 0.26 8.84 -4.07
C GLY A 171 0.41 8.15 -2.72
N ALA A 172 -0.13 6.93 -2.60
CA ALA A 172 0.04 6.11 -1.40
C ALA A 172 1.50 5.68 -1.20
N GLY A 173 2.23 5.36 -2.27
CA GLY A 173 3.67 5.11 -2.21
C GLY A 173 4.40 6.29 -1.59
N HIS A 174 4.18 7.51 -2.08
CA HIS A 174 4.77 8.72 -1.50
C HIS A 174 4.35 8.96 -0.06
N ALA A 175 3.06 8.82 0.26
CA ALA A 175 2.53 9.07 1.61
C ALA A 175 3.08 8.07 2.62
N LEU A 176 3.06 6.76 2.31
CA LEU A 176 3.65 5.72 3.17
C LEU A 176 5.17 5.87 3.26
N GLY A 177 5.87 6.14 2.15
CA GLY A 177 7.31 6.37 2.15
C GLY A 177 7.72 7.54 3.06
N ALA A 178 6.90 8.59 3.14
CA ALA A 178 7.10 9.67 4.10
C ALA A 178 6.80 9.21 5.55
N ALA A 179 5.69 8.51 5.77
CA ALA A 179 5.23 8.11 7.10
C ALA A 179 6.19 7.14 7.79
N VAL A 180 6.79 6.20 7.04
CA VAL A 180 7.74 5.20 7.58
C VAL A 180 9.16 5.73 7.77
N LYS A 181 9.48 6.93 7.24
CA LYS A 181 10.82 7.49 7.31
C LYS A 181 11.24 7.73 8.75
N ILE A 182 12.48 7.36 9.08
CA ILE A 182 13.04 7.61 10.41
C ILE A 182 13.40 9.08 10.56
N ASP A 183 12.95 9.68 11.66
CA ASP A 183 13.42 10.97 12.16
C ASP A 183 14.64 10.72 13.04
N GLU A 184 15.83 10.98 12.51
CA GLU A 184 17.10 10.74 13.23
C GLU A 184 17.23 11.55 14.52
N ALA A 185 16.55 12.71 14.60
CA ALA A 185 16.56 13.55 15.81
C ALA A 185 15.72 12.94 16.95
N HIS A 186 14.72 12.12 16.63
CA HIS A 186 13.75 11.54 17.56
C HIS A 186 13.65 10.02 17.44
N LYS A 187 14.69 9.36 16.95
CA LYS A 187 14.67 7.92 16.57
C LYS A 187 14.33 6.96 17.72
N ASP A 188 14.54 7.38 18.96
CA ASP A 188 14.25 6.57 20.15
C ASP A 188 12.87 6.87 20.76
N GLU A 189 12.11 7.78 20.16
CA GLU A 189 10.80 8.21 20.66
C GLU A 189 9.67 7.48 19.90
N ILE A 190 8.57 7.20 20.61
CA ILE A 190 7.32 6.84 19.95
C ILE A 190 6.59 8.15 19.60
N PRO A 191 6.22 8.40 18.34
CA PRO A 191 5.62 9.67 17.91
C PRO A 191 4.15 9.77 18.35
N SER A 192 3.92 9.71 19.67
CA SER A 192 2.59 9.75 20.30
C SER A 192 2.69 10.31 21.72
N THR A 193 1.82 11.26 22.03
CA THR A 193 1.68 11.79 23.41
C THR A 193 1.18 10.74 24.41
N LYS A 194 0.64 9.61 23.93
CA LYS A 194 0.23 8.47 24.76
C LYS A 194 1.40 7.54 25.10
N GLY A 195 2.57 7.71 24.47
CA GLY A 195 3.72 6.82 24.59
C GLY A 195 3.57 5.46 23.89
N LEU A 196 2.49 5.28 23.12
CA LEU A 196 2.23 4.08 22.31
C LEU A 196 1.35 4.41 21.10
N LEU A 197 1.39 3.54 20.09
CA LEU A 197 0.56 3.58 18.88
C LEU A 197 -0.29 2.31 18.82
N VAL A 198 -1.55 2.43 19.28
CA VAL A 198 -2.58 1.37 19.30
C VAL A 198 -3.97 1.97 19.14
#